data_eff0b75c3ce6462a52ff57a04091018a
#
_entry.id   eff0b75c3ce6462a52ff57a04091018a
#
_cell.length_a   1.000
_cell.length_b   1.000
_cell.length_c   1.000
_cell.angle_alpha   90.00
_cell.angle_beta   90.00
_cell.angle_gamma   90.00
#
_symmetry.space_group_name_H-M   'P 1'
#
loop_
_entity.id
_entity.type
_entity.pdbx_description
1 polymer ?
#
loop_
_entity_poly.entity_id
_entity_poly.type
_entity_poly.pdbx_seq_one_letter_code
_entity_poly.pdbx_strand_id
1 'polypeptide(L)'
;MRAKAMMLVLLVSTMSMAGCFGAEDSVVEVEIEPEMDKRVFVTDGTGMAVNEMPLEMDFVFSDVGETGKEPSIGITSSGCMFFIAMEKPMRSCDHGESWENTADITQAPFTSDPYGWVDPVTDRIFNIHMMGLATTWIGWSDDDGESWLGNPYDSGPVPLNDHIKLGSGPWTDSGYGGLGQLSPLYSEAVYFCYNKLAGIFCYTSYDGGATFPTGGQIYGLATSNGGLHGAITTAPDGTVYVTPRVATPTIIYSKDNGLTWDTREMGQDASTPNPRKNSEVATDSESNAYHVWTGGDQGIYMARSTDSGDTWDSESIRISPAGVISTTFPQTDAGDPGRIAITYLGSENVSLLNTTDIDGNNWNGNGHYAPSGVHYHLYVTYSLNALDENPTFHTYRVSDDPVQIGSMCLNSGDCRTDEGGSNRNLLDFNDLTIDLEGRVYIAFADGCIDACATGNNSQPQDSRAGRGSVYFMANGPSLYVANGELTSPVQSAEMLNTSTLPQLCEAEQCRYEDQEVVMSDE
;
A
#
# COMPACT_ATOMS: atom_id res chain seq x y z
N MET A 1 16.31 27.77 -0.69
CA MET A 1 16.13 29.20 -0.30
C MET A 1 14.69 29.35 0.20
N ARG A 2 14.52 29.54 1.48
CA ARG A 2 13.20 29.64 2.12
C ARG A 2 12.51 30.93 1.67
N ALA A 3 11.36 30.83 0.98
CA ALA A 3 10.49 31.97 0.69
C ALA A 3 9.59 32.21 1.90
N LYS A 4 9.74 33.37 2.55
CA LYS A 4 8.85 33.84 3.60
C LYS A 4 7.52 34.27 2.98
N ALA A 5 6.42 33.71 3.42
CA ALA A 5 5.09 34.19 3.13
C ALA A 5 4.93 35.62 3.67
N MET A 6 4.58 36.55 2.80
CA MET A 6 4.36 37.95 3.13
C MET A 6 2.87 38.15 3.35
N MET A 7 2.50 38.39 4.59
CA MET A 7 1.14 38.64 5.05
C MET A 7 0.64 39.99 4.52
N LEU A 8 -0.41 40.02 3.71
CA LEU A 8 -1.03 41.23 3.20
C LEU A 8 -2.14 41.64 4.18
N VAL A 9 -1.91 42.72 4.93
CA VAL A 9 -2.91 43.33 5.80
C VAL A 9 -3.74 44.31 4.97
N LEU A 10 -5.02 44.01 4.76
CA LEU A 10 -5.98 44.97 4.18
C LEU A 10 -6.56 45.87 5.30
N LEU A 11 -6.12 47.12 5.34
CA LEU A 11 -6.75 48.16 6.15
C LEU A 11 -7.98 48.72 5.40
N VAL A 12 -9.17 48.48 5.92
CA VAL A 12 -10.38 49.20 5.49
C VAL A 12 -10.61 50.36 6.46
N SER A 13 -10.31 51.57 6.02
CA SER A 13 -10.65 52.78 6.74
C SER A 13 -12.03 53.26 6.33
N THR A 14 -13.01 53.24 7.24
CA THR A 14 -14.26 53.97 7.10
C THR A 14 -14.17 55.23 7.95
N MET A 15 -14.18 56.42 7.33
CA MET A 15 -14.39 57.67 8.00
C MET A 15 -15.86 57.81 8.38
N SER A 16 -16.13 58.07 9.66
CA SER A 16 -17.37 58.73 10.12
C SER A 16 -17.03 59.81 11.12
N MET A 17 -17.61 60.98 10.89
CA MET A 17 -17.39 62.15 11.74
C MET A 17 -18.26 62.13 13.03
N ALA A 18 -17.63 62.68 14.08
CA ALA A 18 -18.16 63.41 15.19
C ALA A 18 -18.91 62.70 16.33
N GLY A 19 -18.33 62.84 17.52
CA GLY A 19 -19.00 62.66 18.81
C GLY A 19 -18.05 62.21 19.91
N CYS A 20 -17.56 63.16 20.74
CA CYS A 20 -16.79 62.85 21.95
C CYS A 20 -17.55 61.90 22.87
N PHE A 21 -16.89 60.83 23.28
CA PHE A 21 -16.81 60.29 24.66
C PHE A 21 -15.85 59.12 24.62
N GLY A 22 -14.88 59.10 25.53
CA GLY A 22 -13.85 58.06 25.61
C GLY A 22 -14.47 56.70 25.91
N ALA A 23 -14.15 55.75 25.05
CA ALA A 23 -14.18 54.33 25.30
C ALA A 23 -12.85 53.78 24.73
N GLU A 24 -12.12 53.09 25.56
CA GLU A 24 -10.97 52.34 25.11
C GLU A 24 -11.48 51.26 24.13
N ASP A 25 -11.17 51.43 22.84
CA ASP A 25 -11.38 50.40 21.84
C ASP A 25 -10.46 49.20 22.16
N SER A 26 -11.03 48.21 22.83
CA SER A 26 -10.42 46.90 22.85
C SER A 26 -10.46 46.34 21.42
N VAL A 27 -9.32 46.39 20.73
CA VAL A 27 -9.12 45.64 19.51
C VAL A 27 -9.25 44.17 19.91
N VAL A 28 -10.37 43.56 19.58
CA VAL A 28 -10.48 42.10 19.62
C VAL A 28 -9.63 41.62 18.46
N GLU A 29 -8.40 41.20 18.75
CA GLU A 29 -7.64 40.33 17.86
C GLU A 29 -8.47 39.05 17.71
N VAL A 30 -9.14 38.91 16.59
CA VAL A 30 -9.68 37.62 16.17
C VAL A 30 -8.45 36.81 15.79
N GLU A 31 -7.95 36.00 16.73
CA GLU A 31 -7.08 34.91 16.38
C GLU A 31 -7.86 34.04 15.39
N ILE A 32 -7.50 34.13 14.11
CA ILE A 32 -7.93 33.15 13.12
C ILE A 32 -7.12 31.90 13.51
N GLU A 33 -7.78 30.98 14.22
CA GLU A 33 -7.22 29.66 14.40
C GLU A 33 -6.88 29.13 12.98
N PRO A 34 -5.67 28.60 12.78
CA PRO A 34 -5.35 27.99 11.50
C PRO A 34 -6.38 26.89 11.25
N GLU A 35 -6.95 26.87 10.05
CA GLU A 35 -7.86 25.83 9.60
C GLU A 35 -7.15 24.48 9.84
N MET A 36 -7.68 23.68 10.75
CA MET A 36 -7.05 22.45 11.19
C MET A 36 -7.05 21.45 10.03
N ASP A 37 -5.89 21.10 9.54
CA ASP A 37 -5.71 20.11 8.48
C ASP A 37 -6.16 18.73 9.00
N LYS A 38 -7.31 18.23 8.55
CA LYS A 38 -7.92 16.97 8.98
C LYS A 38 -7.14 15.77 8.40
N ARG A 39 -5.96 15.49 8.94
CA ARG A 39 -5.08 14.40 8.47
C ARG A 39 -5.31 13.07 9.14
N VAL A 40 -6.11 13.02 10.22
CA VAL A 40 -6.35 11.81 11.01
C VAL A 40 -7.84 11.53 11.10
N PHE A 41 -8.20 10.28 10.86
CA PHE A 41 -9.57 9.79 10.93
C PHE A 41 -9.61 8.60 11.89
N VAL A 42 -10.59 8.55 12.79
CA VAL A 42 -10.84 7.37 13.62
C VAL A 42 -12.23 6.87 13.28
N THR A 43 -12.32 5.64 12.75
CA THR A 43 -13.55 5.09 12.20
C THR A 43 -13.84 3.70 12.72
N ASP A 44 -15.10 3.30 12.67
CA ASP A 44 -15.54 1.92 12.89
C ASP A 44 -15.45 1.07 11.61
N GLY A 45 -15.90 -0.18 11.69
CA GLY A 45 -15.93 -1.12 10.55
C GLY A 45 -16.93 -0.76 9.44
N THR A 46 -17.60 0.40 9.51
CA THR A 46 -18.44 0.94 8.43
C THR A 46 -17.79 2.14 7.74
N GLY A 47 -16.63 2.57 8.22
CA GLY A 47 -15.92 3.78 7.77
C GLY A 47 -16.48 5.07 8.33
N MET A 48 -17.39 4.99 9.30
CA MET A 48 -17.97 6.15 9.96
C MET A 48 -17.14 6.60 11.15
N ALA A 49 -17.03 7.91 11.35
CA ALA A 49 -16.27 8.47 12.46
C ALA A 49 -16.82 8.03 13.83
N VAL A 50 -15.91 7.70 14.73
CA VAL A 50 -16.20 7.37 16.13
C VAL A 50 -15.55 8.37 17.07
N ASN A 51 -16.12 8.52 18.27
CA ASN A 51 -15.58 9.41 19.29
C ASN A 51 -14.48 8.69 20.11
N GLU A 52 -13.35 8.46 19.46
CA GLU A 52 -12.17 7.87 20.06
C GLU A 52 -10.94 8.71 19.71
N MET A 53 -9.97 8.77 20.64
CA MET A 53 -8.72 9.50 20.38
C MET A 53 -7.89 8.75 19.35
N PRO A 54 -7.28 9.44 18.38
CA PRO A 54 -6.33 8.82 17.48
C PRO A 54 -5.11 8.29 18.26
N LEU A 55 -4.48 7.24 17.73
CA LEU A 55 -3.17 6.81 18.21
C LEU A 55 -2.16 7.95 17.97
N GLU A 56 -1.21 8.12 18.89
CA GLU A 56 -0.10 9.04 18.68
C GLU A 56 0.94 8.36 17.80
N MET A 57 1.08 8.83 16.56
CA MET A 57 1.99 8.25 15.57
C MET A 57 2.71 9.34 14.79
N ASP A 58 4.00 9.15 14.56
CA ASP A 58 4.82 10.00 13.70
C ASP A 58 5.37 9.18 12.54
N PHE A 59 5.47 9.81 11.37
CA PHE A 59 6.01 9.20 10.16
C PHE A 59 7.18 10.01 9.61
N VAL A 60 8.17 9.32 9.08
CA VAL A 60 9.34 9.91 8.43
C VAL A 60 9.28 9.62 6.95
N PHE A 61 9.48 10.66 6.15
CA PHE A 61 9.64 10.57 4.70
C PHE A 61 11.10 10.35 4.32
N SER A 62 11.35 9.46 3.39
CA SER A 62 12.65 9.22 2.79
C SER A 62 12.54 9.17 1.27
N ASP A 63 13.33 9.98 0.59
CA ASP A 63 13.45 10.00 -0.87
C ASP A 63 14.54 9.01 -1.31
N VAL A 64 14.15 7.97 -2.02
CA VAL A 64 15.08 6.94 -2.51
C VAL A 64 16.01 7.47 -3.61
N GLY A 65 15.64 8.57 -4.28
CA GLY A 65 16.47 9.19 -5.29
C GLY A 65 16.42 8.57 -6.69
N GLU A 66 15.65 7.46 -6.86
CA GLU A 66 15.54 6.69 -8.10
C GLU A 66 14.09 6.50 -8.53
N THR A 67 13.86 5.84 -9.65
CA THR A 67 12.50 5.48 -10.07
C THR A 67 11.91 4.46 -9.10
N GLY A 68 10.64 4.66 -8.72
CA GLY A 68 9.93 3.83 -7.76
C GLY A 68 8.72 3.11 -8.32
N LYS A 69 8.64 2.95 -9.63
CA LYS A 69 7.51 2.29 -10.28
C LYS A 69 7.44 0.81 -9.87
N GLU A 70 6.28 0.37 -9.37
CA GLU A 70 6.07 -0.98 -8.81
C GLU A 70 7.09 -1.33 -7.72
N PRO A 71 7.16 -0.55 -6.66
CA PRO A 71 8.16 -0.78 -5.63
C PRO A 71 7.80 -1.98 -4.76
N SER A 72 8.84 -2.66 -4.25
CA SER A 72 8.74 -3.59 -3.13
C SER A 72 9.68 -3.12 -2.03
N ILE A 73 9.35 -3.39 -0.78
CA ILE A 73 10.17 -3.04 0.38
C ILE A 73 10.32 -4.23 1.32
N GLY A 74 11.51 -4.40 1.87
CA GLY A 74 11.78 -5.37 2.92
C GLY A 74 12.84 -4.85 3.86
N ILE A 75 12.83 -5.36 5.09
CA ILE A 75 13.75 -4.95 6.14
C ILE A 75 14.47 -6.19 6.65
N THR A 76 15.80 -6.17 6.66
CA THR A 76 16.59 -7.25 7.26
C THR A 76 16.69 -7.10 8.79
N SER A 77 17.07 -8.16 9.48
CA SER A 77 17.27 -8.13 10.95
C SER A 77 18.39 -7.17 11.38
N SER A 78 19.28 -6.80 10.46
CA SER A 78 20.29 -5.76 10.68
C SER A 78 19.68 -4.33 10.69
N GLY A 79 18.43 -4.17 10.28
CA GLY A 79 17.75 -2.88 10.12
C GLY A 79 18.00 -2.22 8.76
N CYS A 80 18.63 -2.88 7.81
CA CYS A 80 18.79 -2.36 6.47
C CYS A 80 17.48 -2.49 5.68
N MET A 81 17.03 -1.38 5.09
CA MET A 81 15.89 -1.31 4.20
C MET A 81 16.33 -1.62 2.76
N PHE A 82 15.54 -2.44 2.07
CA PHE A 82 15.71 -2.70 0.65
C PHE A 82 14.46 -2.23 -0.10
N PHE A 83 14.64 -1.20 -0.92
CA PHE A 83 13.64 -0.71 -1.86
C PHE A 83 13.97 -1.24 -3.26
N ILE A 84 13.11 -2.08 -3.79
CA ILE A 84 13.33 -2.74 -5.08
C ILE A 84 12.29 -2.25 -6.06
N ALA A 85 12.74 -1.54 -7.08
CA ALA A 85 11.91 -1.05 -8.16
C ALA A 85 12.70 -1.02 -9.46
N MET A 86 12.09 -1.45 -10.55
CA MET A 86 12.75 -1.57 -11.85
C MET A 86 14.05 -2.41 -11.75
N GLU A 87 15.19 -1.94 -12.25
CA GLU A 87 16.44 -2.69 -12.29
C GLU A 87 17.36 -2.48 -11.08
N LYS A 88 16.92 -1.68 -10.10
CA LYS A 88 17.81 -1.22 -9.03
C LYS A 88 17.31 -1.63 -7.66
N PRO A 89 17.95 -2.60 -7.01
CA PRO A 89 17.81 -2.82 -5.59
C PRO A 89 18.54 -1.69 -4.85
N MET A 90 17.80 -0.79 -4.22
CA MET A 90 18.32 0.29 -3.41
C MET A 90 18.35 -0.12 -1.95
N ARG A 91 19.47 0.12 -1.26
CA ARG A 91 19.66 -0.19 0.16
C ARG A 91 19.85 1.08 0.97
N SER A 92 19.27 1.11 2.15
CA SER A 92 19.58 2.09 3.21
C SER A 92 19.78 1.36 4.54
N CYS A 93 20.93 1.57 5.20
CA CYS A 93 21.21 1.03 6.53
C CYS A 93 21.32 2.16 7.59
N ASP A 94 20.80 3.34 7.28
CA ASP A 94 20.80 4.54 8.13
C ASP A 94 19.40 5.13 8.27
N HIS A 95 18.38 4.27 8.26
CA HIS A 95 16.96 4.65 8.38
C HIS A 95 16.49 5.64 7.30
N GLY A 96 16.96 5.48 6.07
CA GLY A 96 16.53 6.28 4.93
C GLY A 96 17.20 7.64 4.79
N GLU A 97 18.25 7.93 5.58
CA GLU A 97 19.03 9.15 5.42
C GLU A 97 19.84 9.13 4.09
N SER A 98 20.29 7.95 3.69
CA SER A 98 20.95 7.75 2.40
C SER A 98 20.59 6.40 1.77
N TRP A 99 20.66 6.37 0.43
CA TRP A 99 20.36 5.19 -0.37
C TRP A 99 21.48 4.90 -1.36
N GLU A 100 21.83 3.63 -1.51
CA GLU A 100 22.81 3.17 -2.48
C GLU A 100 22.26 2.05 -3.35
N ASN A 101 22.70 2.02 -4.60
CA ASN A 101 22.34 0.93 -5.52
C ASN A 101 23.29 -0.25 -5.30
N THR A 102 22.74 -1.40 -4.93
CA THR A 102 23.52 -2.63 -4.68
C THR A 102 23.53 -3.58 -5.88
N ALA A 103 22.93 -3.21 -7.02
CA ALA A 103 22.95 -4.07 -8.22
C ALA A 103 24.36 -4.32 -8.69
N ASP A 104 24.68 -5.57 -8.99
CA ASP A 104 25.94 -5.99 -9.55
C ASP A 104 25.78 -6.62 -10.95
N ILE A 105 26.87 -7.15 -11.50
CA ILE A 105 26.91 -7.74 -12.85
C ILE A 105 26.02 -9.01 -12.96
N THR A 106 25.63 -9.62 -11.85
CA THR A 106 24.77 -10.81 -11.84
C THR A 106 23.30 -10.48 -11.98
N GLN A 107 22.92 -9.20 -11.80
CA GLN A 107 21.55 -8.76 -11.97
C GLN A 107 21.15 -8.68 -13.44
N ALA A 108 19.86 -8.86 -13.71
CA ALA A 108 19.35 -8.68 -15.05
C ALA A 108 19.48 -7.21 -15.48
N PRO A 109 19.86 -6.95 -16.73
CA PRO A 109 20.13 -5.59 -17.21
C PRO A 109 18.86 -4.73 -17.40
N PHE A 110 17.69 -5.35 -17.39
CA PHE A 110 16.39 -4.68 -17.48
C PHE A 110 15.29 -5.58 -16.95
N THR A 111 14.19 -4.97 -16.56
CA THR A 111 12.94 -5.66 -16.22
C THR A 111 11.75 -4.97 -16.87
N SER A 112 10.68 -5.73 -17.11
CA SER A 112 9.37 -5.20 -17.48
C SER A 112 8.34 -5.35 -16.35
N ASP A 113 8.73 -6.03 -15.27
CA ASP A 113 7.91 -6.26 -14.07
C ASP A 113 8.87 -6.68 -12.93
N PRO A 114 9.27 -5.75 -12.05
CA PRO A 114 10.17 -6.04 -10.94
C PRO A 114 9.38 -6.58 -9.75
N TYR A 115 10.05 -7.32 -8.88
CA TYR A 115 9.54 -7.62 -7.55
C TYR A 115 10.70 -7.94 -6.60
N GLY A 116 10.58 -7.53 -5.34
CA GLY A 116 11.51 -7.83 -4.28
C GLY A 116 10.83 -8.47 -3.07
N TRP A 117 11.59 -9.25 -2.33
CA TRP A 117 11.16 -9.87 -1.08
C TRP A 117 12.35 -10.04 -0.16
N VAL A 118 12.20 -9.71 1.12
CA VAL A 118 13.17 -10.07 2.17
C VAL A 118 12.54 -11.18 3.00
N ASP A 119 13.22 -12.32 3.07
CA ASP A 119 12.80 -13.42 3.91
C ASP A 119 13.01 -13.06 5.39
N PRO A 120 11.96 -12.94 6.20
CA PRO A 120 12.08 -12.43 7.57
C PRO A 120 12.77 -13.41 8.53
N VAL A 121 13.01 -14.66 8.13
CA VAL A 121 13.65 -15.69 8.94
C VAL A 121 15.13 -15.80 8.65
N THR A 122 15.53 -15.64 7.38
CA THR A 122 16.90 -15.88 6.94
C THR A 122 17.65 -14.62 6.54
N ASP A 123 16.96 -13.47 6.45
CA ASP A 123 17.46 -12.21 5.88
C ASP A 123 17.87 -12.31 4.39
N ARG A 124 17.51 -13.39 3.71
CA ARG A 124 17.75 -13.47 2.26
C ARG A 124 16.92 -12.45 1.53
N ILE A 125 17.59 -11.63 0.74
CA ILE A 125 16.97 -10.61 -0.10
C ILE A 125 16.81 -11.19 -1.51
N PHE A 126 15.60 -11.19 -2.02
CA PHE A 126 15.31 -11.55 -3.40
C PHE A 126 15.08 -10.30 -4.23
N ASN A 127 15.69 -10.27 -5.42
CA ASN A 127 15.44 -9.26 -6.45
C ASN A 127 15.15 -10.00 -7.76
N ILE A 128 13.89 -9.99 -8.20
CA ILE A 128 13.45 -10.74 -9.36
C ILE A 128 13.05 -9.83 -10.51
N HIS A 129 13.43 -10.21 -11.71
CA HIS A 129 13.24 -9.42 -12.92
C HIS A 129 12.58 -10.25 -14.01
N MET A 130 11.41 -9.82 -14.46
CA MET A 130 10.78 -10.42 -15.63
C MET A 130 11.39 -9.83 -16.90
N MET A 131 11.87 -10.68 -17.77
CA MET A 131 12.52 -10.33 -19.03
C MET A 131 11.67 -10.73 -20.23
N GLY A 132 11.13 -9.74 -20.93
CA GLY A 132 10.43 -9.94 -22.20
C GLY A 132 9.20 -10.83 -22.10
N LEU A 133 8.51 -10.83 -20.96
CA LEU A 133 7.31 -11.65 -20.69
C LEU A 133 7.53 -13.17 -20.83
N ALA A 134 8.75 -13.66 -20.75
CA ALA A 134 9.09 -15.06 -21.04
C ALA A 134 9.93 -15.72 -19.98
N THR A 135 10.94 -15.03 -19.47
CA THR A 135 11.91 -15.55 -18.51
C THR A 135 11.97 -14.64 -17.30
N THR A 136 12.07 -15.20 -16.12
CA THR A 136 12.33 -14.43 -14.90
C THR A 136 13.75 -14.69 -14.42
N TRP A 137 14.50 -13.64 -14.19
CA TRP A 137 15.75 -13.73 -13.46
C TRP A 137 15.43 -13.67 -11.97
N ILE A 138 15.84 -14.70 -11.24
CA ILE A 138 15.68 -14.77 -9.79
C ILE A 138 17.04 -14.56 -9.16
N GLY A 139 17.26 -13.37 -8.62
CA GLY A 139 18.46 -12.99 -7.91
C GLY A 139 18.24 -13.04 -6.41
N TRP A 140 19.30 -13.35 -5.65
CA TRP A 140 19.27 -13.29 -4.19
C TRP A 140 20.62 -12.87 -3.61
N SER A 141 20.56 -12.30 -2.40
CA SER A 141 21.72 -11.94 -1.58
C SER A 141 21.52 -12.47 -0.15
N ASP A 142 22.60 -12.98 0.45
CA ASP A 142 22.66 -13.44 1.85
C ASP A 142 23.59 -12.57 2.71
N ASP A 143 23.98 -11.39 2.21
CA ASP A 143 24.97 -10.51 2.84
C ASP A 143 24.58 -9.02 2.71
N ASP A 144 23.31 -8.71 3.00
CA ASP A 144 22.74 -7.35 2.93
C ASP A 144 23.00 -6.65 1.57
N GLY A 145 22.98 -7.41 0.47
CA GLY A 145 23.15 -6.87 -0.88
C GLY A 145 24.59 -6.57 -1.29
N GLU A 146 25.61 -6.99 -0.51
CA GLU A 146 27.02 -6.82 -0.87
C GLU A 146 27.41 -7.69 -2.07
N SER A 147 26.84 -8.88 -2.16
CA SER A 147 26.99 -9.76 -3.31
C SER A 147 25.67 -10.43 -3.69
N TRP A 148 25.54 -10.76 -4.98
CA TRP A 148 24.34 -11.34 -5.52
C TRP A 148 24.63 -12.64 -6.26
N LEU A 149 23.74 -13.60 -6.11
CA LEU A 149 23.65 -14.79 -6.93
C LEU A 149 22.34 -14.76 -7.72
N GLY A 150 22.21 -15.57 -8.76
CA GLY A 150 20.95 -15.64 -9.48
C GLY A 150 20.90 -16.70 -10.55
N ASN A 151 19.68 -17.13 -10.86
CA ASN A 151 19.38 -18.09 -11.90
C ASN A 151 18.22 -17.63 -12.78
N PRO A 152 18.28 -17.89 -14.08
CA PRO A 152 17.12 -17.70 -14.94
C PRO A 152 16.08 -18.80 -14.69
N TYR A 153 14.82 -18.41 -14.57
CA TYR A 153 13.68 -19.30 -14.56
C TYR A 153 12.95 -19.21 -15.90
N ASP A 154 12.93 -20.31 -16.65
CA ASP A 154 12.19 -20.43 -17.90
C ASP A 154 10.78 -20.97 -17.64
N SER A 155 9.77 -20.14 -17.86
CA SER A 155 8.37 -20.53 -17.70
C SER A 155 7.82 -21.43 -18.82
N GLY A 156 8.68 -21.88 -19.74
CA GLY A 156 8.34 -22.79 -20.83
C GLY A 156 7.85 -22.08 -22.12
N PRO A 157 7.40 -22.84 -23.10
CA PRO A 157 7.28 -22.39 -24.49
C PRO A 157 6.14 -21.39 -24.75
N VAL A 158 5.27 -21.13 -23.79
CA VAL A 158 4.22 -20.13 -23.91
C VAL A 158 4.64 -18.90 -23.14
N PRO A 159 5.05 -17.82 -23.81
CA PRO A 159 5.38 -16.56 -23.15
C PRO A 159 4.12 -15.89 -22.57
N LEU A 160 4.24 -14.65 -22.15
CA LEU A 160 3.22 -13.81 -21.52
C LEU A 160 3.09 -14.06 -20.01
N ASN A 161 4.25 -14.12 -19.34
CA ASN A 161 4.31 -13.97 -17.90
C ASN A 161 4.04 -12.52 -17.55
N ASP A 162 3.41 -12.31 -16.43
CA ASP A 162 3.05 -10.98 -15.92
C ASP A 162 2.82 -11.07 -14.40
N HIS A 163 2.98 -9.98 -13.67
CA HIS A 163 2.80 -9.94 -12.23
C HIS A 163 3.52 -11.07 -11.51
N ILE A 164 4.86 -11.08 -11.63
CA ILE A 164 5.69 -12.03 -10.90
C ILE A 164 5.71 -11.70 -9.41
N LYS A 165 5.56 -12.71 -8.56
CA LYS A 165 5.61 -12.56 -7.09
C LYS A 165 6.45 -13.69 -6.49
N LEU A 166 7.14 -13.36 -5.39
CA LEU A 166 7.91 -14.31 -4.61
C LEU A 166 7.59 -14.10 -3.13
N GLY A 167 7.60 -15.17 -2.36
CA GLY A 167 7.42 -15.17 -0.92
C GLY A 167 8.02 -16.42 -0.30
N SER A 168 8.22 -16.42 1.01
CA SER A 168 8.77 -17.54 1.76
C SER A 168 7.98 -17.79 3.03
N GLY A 169 8.14 -18.97 3.60
CA GLY A 169 7.55 -19.29 4.89
C GLY A 169 7.79 -20.74 5.32
N PRO A 170 7.35 -21.11 6.52
CA PRO A 170 7.73 -22.36 7.15
C PRO A 170 7.21 -23.59 6.40
N TRP A 171 7.96 -24.67 6.52
CA TRP A 171 7.53 -25.98 6.07
C TRP A 171 6.44 -26.53 6.99
N THR A 172 5.32 -26.96 6.40
CA THR A 172 4.28 -27.67 7.14
C THR A 172 4.65 -29.15 7.35
N ASP A 173 4.06 -29.77 8.37
CA ASP A 173 4.25 -31.21 8.64
C ASP A 173 3.77 -32.10 7.47
N SER A 174 2.77 -31.65 6.73
CA SER A 174 2.22 -32.34 5.55
C SER A 174 2.92 -31.97 4.25
N GLY A 175 3.68 -30.87 4.23
CA GLY A 175 4.35 -30.37 3.04
C GLY A 175 5.31 -31.40 2.44
N TYR A 176 5.06 -31.78 1.20
CA TYR A 176 5.79 -32.86 0.50
C TYR A 176 5.91 -34.16 1.28
N GLY A 177 4.89 -34.54 2.04
CA GLY A 177 4.92 -35.72 2.91
C GLY A 177 5.96 -35.61 4.03
N GLY A 178 6.24 -34.40 4.51
CA GLY A 178 7.24 -34.08 5.53
C GLY A 178 8.68 -34.00 4.99
N LEU A 179 8.91 -34.12 3.67
CA LEU A 179 10.27 -34.09 3.11
C LEU A 179 10.82 -32.66 3.06
N GLY A 180 9.96 -31.65 2.97
CA GLY A 180 10.37 -30.24 2.98
C GLY A 180 11.16 -29.86 4.23
N GLN A 181 10.70 -30.29 5.41
CA GLN A 181 11.39 -30.07 6.69
C GLN A 181 12.78 -30.73 6.79
N LEU A 182 13.09 -31.65 5.90
CA LEU A 182 14.38 -32.33 5.83
C LEU A 182 15.32 -31.68 4.80
N SER A 183 14.89 -30.58 4.14
CA SER A 183 15.74 -29.88 3.18
C SER A 183 16.97 -29.29 3.88
N PRO A 184 18.19 -29.77 3.59
CA PRO A 184 19.39 -29.24 4.21
C PRO A 184 19.87 -27.92 3.57
N LEU A 185 19.18 -27.44 2.53
CA LEU A 185 19.65 -26.35 1.68
C LEU A 185 19.05 -25.00 2.04
N TYR A 186 17.83 -25.00 2.60
CA TYR A 186 17.16 -23.78 3.04
C TYR A 186 16.09 -24.09 4.10
N SER A 187 15.95 -23.22 5.10
CA SER A 187 15.05 -23.46 6.24
C SER A 187 13.58 -23.26 5.88
N GLU A 188 13.30 -22.37 4.92
CA GLU A 188 11.95 -21.99 4.50
C GLU A 188 11.59 -22.58 3.13
N ALA A 189 10.29 -22.77 2.89
CA ALA A 189 9.78 -22.95 1.55
C ALA A 189 9.75 -21.61 0.82
N VAL A 190 10.25 -21.55 -0.42
CA VAL A 190 10.18 -20.35 -1.24
C VAL A 190 9.21 -20.58 -2.38
N TYR A 191 8.27 -19.64 -2.55
CA TYR A 191 7.23 -19.72 -3.57
C TYR A 191 7.46 -18.66 -4.63
N PHE A 192 7.30 -19.05 -5.90
CA PHE A 192 7.33 -18.16 -7.04
C PHE A 192 6.03 -18.31 -7.83
N CYS A 193 5.25 -17.24 -7.92
CA CYS A 193 3.99 -17.23 -8.65
C CYS A 193 3.99 -16.17 -9.73
N TYR A 194 3.27 -16.42 -10.81
CA TYR A 194 3.12 -15.49 -11.91
C TYR A 194 1.86 -15.76 -12.72
N ASN A 195 1.41 -14.73 -13.43
CA ASN A 195 0.39 -14.88 -14.45
C ASN A 195 0.96 -15.51 -15.69
N LYS A 196 0.16 -16.35 -16.31
CA LYS A 196 0.37 -16.83 -17.67
C LYS A 196 -0.95 -16.79 -18.41
N LEU A 197 -0.92 -16.80 -19.73
CA LEU A 197 -2.11 -16.70 -20.59
C LEU A 197 -3.29 -17.59 -20.12
N ALA A 198 -3.04 -18.68 -19.44
CA ALA A 198 -4.02 -19.67 -18.99
C ALA A 198 -4.40 -19.57 -17.50
N GLY A 199 -3.90 -18.58 -16.75
CA GLY A 199 -4.19 -18.40 -15.33
C GLY A 199 -2.97 -18.13 -14.45
N ILE A 200 -3.11 -18.41 -13.15
CA ILE A 200 -2.04 -18.25 -12.16
C ILE A 200 -1.29 -19.56 -12.03
N PHE A 201 0.04 -19.47 -12.05
CA PHE A 201 0.96 -20.56 -11.85
C PHE A 201 1.81 -20.29 -10.62
N CYS A 202 1.97 -21.28 -9.75
CA CYS A 202 2.87 -21.19 -8.60
C CYS A 202 3.77 -22.41 -8.52
N TYR A 203 4.99 -22.18 -8.08
CA TYR A 203 6.04 -23.19 -7.94
C TYR A 203 6.74 -23.02 -6.60
N THR A 204 7.18 -24.14 -6.03
CA THR A 204 7.86 -24.20 -4.74
C THR A 204 9.33 -24.61 -4.91
N SER A 205 10.21 -23.89 -4.23
CA SER A 205 11.64 -24.16 -4.12
C SER A 205 11.98 -24.78 -2.78
N TYR A 206 12.94 -25.70 -2.77
CA TYR A 206 13.52 -26.36 -1.59
C TYR A 206 14.93 -25.89 -1.27
N ASP A 207 15.50 -25.08 -2.16
CA ASP A 207 16.89 -24.65 -2.14
C ASP A 207 17.03 -23.13 -2.07
N GLY A 208 16.04 -22.48 -1.44
CA GLY A 208 16.05 -21.04 -1.21
C GLY A 208 15.93 -20.21 -2.48
N GLY A 209 15.17 -20.66 -3.46
CA GLY A 209 14.89 -19.93 -4.70
C GLY A 209 15.88 -20.22 -5.83
N ALA A 210 16.87 -21.09 -5.62
CA ALA A 210 17.81 -21.45 -6.67
C ALA A 210 17.15 -22.28 -7.79
N THR A 211 16.19 -23.16 -7.44
CA THR A 211 15.37 -23.91 -8.39
C THR A 211 13.92 -24.03 -7.91
N PHE A 212 12.98 -24.24 -8.83
CA PHE A 212 11.55 -24.40 -8.54
C PHE A 212 11.02 -25.69 -9.21
N PRO A 213 11.32 -26.84 -8.64
CA PRO A 213 11.05 -28.12 -9.29
C PRO A 213 9.58 -28.57 -9.22
N THR A 214 8.77 -28.01 -8.33
CA THR A 214 7.40 -28.48 -8.08
C THR A 214 6.40 -27.36 -8.13
N GLY A 215 5.29 -27.56 -8.84
CA GLY A 215 4.21 -26.60 -8.97
C GLY A 215 3.45 -26.75 -10.27
N GLY A 216 2.62 -25.79 -10.57
CA GLY A 216 1.79 -25.76 -11.77
C GLY A 216 0.72 -24.68 -11.71
N GLN A 217 -0.30 -24.86 -12.55
CA GLN A 217 -1.44 -23.96 -12.56
C GLN A 217 -2.30 -24.16 -11.31
N ILE A 218 -2.50 -23.08 -10.55
CA ILE A 218 -3.31 -23.10 -9.33
C ILE A 218 -4.68 -22.46 -9.54
N TYR A 219 -4.83 -21.61 -10.57
CA TYR A 219 -6.10 -20.93 -10.87
C TYR A 219 -6.26 -20.73 -12.38
N GLY A 220 -7.44 -21.01 -12.92
CA GLY A 220 -7.72 -20.94 -14.35
C GLY A 220 -8.39 -19.65 -14.80
N LEU A 221 -8.16 -19.25 -16.06
CA LEU A 221 -8.80 -18.09 -16.71
C LEU A 221 -10.33 -18.17 -16.87
N ALA A 222 -10.95 -19.29 -16.60
CA ALA A 222 -12.37 -19.52 -16.89
C ALA A 222 -13.33 -18.56 -16.19
N THR A 223 -12.84 -17.72 -15.30
CA THR A 223 -13.60 -16.80 -14.45
C THR A 223 -13.33 -15.33 -14.75
N SER A 224 -13.09 -14.97 -16.01
CA SER A 224 -13.00 -13.58 -16.49
C SER A 224 -12.00 -12.68 -15.74
N ASN A 225 -10.94 -12.28 -16.38
CA ASN A 225 -9.89 -11.38 -15.89
C ASN A 225 -9.06 -11.90 -14.70
N GLY A 226 -9.16 -13.20 -14.36
CA GLY A 226 -8.39 -13.81 -13.30
C GLY A 226 -6.90 -13.84 -13.61
N GLY A 227 -6.12 -13.14 -12.82
CA GLY A 227 -4.67 -13.15 -12.83
C GLY A 227 -4.17 -12.96 -11.41
N LEU A 228 -2.90 -13.21 -11.18
CA LEU A 228 -2.22 -12.84 -9.95
C LEU A 228 -2.17 -11.32 -9.87
N HIS A 229 -2.41 -10.75 -8.71
CA HIS A 229 -2.32 -9.32 -8.52
C HIS A 229 -1.65 -8.94 -7.21
N GLY A 230 -1.96 -9.63 -6.13
CA GLY A 230 -1.38 -9.41 -4.82
C GLY A 230 -0.10 -10.20 -4.58
N ALA A 231 0.51 -9.98 -3.42
CA ALA A 231 1.67 -10.70 -2.94
C ALA A 231 1.37 -12.18 -2.65
N ILE A 232 2.40 -12.93 -2.36
CA ILE A 232 2.32 -14.26 -1.77
C ILE A 232 2.56 -14.09 -0.28
N THR A 233 1.60 -14.45 0.55
CA THR A 233 1.72 -14.37 2.00
C THR A 233 1.70 -15.75 2.60
N THR A 234 2.59 -16.01 3.55
CA THR A 234 2.65 -17.27 4.26
C THR A 234 2.45 -17.05 5.75
N ALA A 235 1.48 -17.75 6.32
CA ALA A 235 1.20 -17.70 7.74
C ALA A 235 2.22 -18.51 8.56
N PRO A 236 2.38 -18.24 9.87
CA PRO A 236 3.25 -19.01 10.75
C PRO A 236 2.94 -20.52 10.83
N ASP A 237 1.72 -20.94 10.54
CA ASP A 237 1.35 -22.36 10.43
C ASP A 237 1.71 -22.99 9.08
N GLY A 238 2.31 -22.22 8.17
CA GLY A 238 2.70 -22.65 6.82
C GLY A 238 1.61 -22.58 5.76
N THR A 239 0.43 -22.06 6.10
CA THR A 239 -0.62 -21.81 5.10
C THR A 239 -0.17 -20.68 4.16
N VAL A 240 -0.22 -20.94 2.87
CA VAL A 240 0.16 -19.99 1.81
C VAL A 240 -1.10 -19.40 1.19
N TYR A 241 -1.12 -18.09 1.03
CA TYR A 241 -2.21 -17.35 0.42
C TYR A 241 -1.76 -16.63 -0.84
N VAL A 242 -2.64 -16.62 -1.84
CA VAL A 242 -2.47 -15.92 -3.11
C VAL A 242 -3.78 -15.25 -3.48
N THR A 243 -3.74 -13.98 -3.90
CA THR A 243 -4.93 -13.22 -4.25
C THR A 243 -5.10 -13.12 -5.77
N PRO A 244 -6.19 -13.67 -6.33
CA PRO A 244 -6.50 -13.53 -7.75
C PRO A 244 -7.22 -12.22 -8.03
N ARG A 245 -7.05 -11.69 -9.23
CA ARG A 245 -7.79 -10.54 -9.75
C ARG A 245 -9.14 -10.97 -10.28
N VAL A 246 -10.17 -10.94 -9.46
CA VAL A 246 -11.53 -11.38 -9.79
C VAL A 246 -12.59 -10.42 -9.27
N ALA A 247 -13.83 -10.54 -9.76
CA ALA A 247 -14.93 -9.65 -9.40
C ALA A 247 -15.54 -9.94 -8.01
N THR A 248 -15.31 -11.12 -7.45
CA THR A 248 -15.74 -11.49 -6.09
C THR A 248 -14.49 -11.60 -5.22
N PRO A 249 -14.48 -11.10 -3.98
CA PRO A 249 -13.36 -11.30 -3.07
C PRO A 249 -13.05 -12.79 -2.94
N THR A 250 -11.86 -13.18 -3.35
CA THR A 250 -11.46 -14.58 -3.45
C THR A 250 -10.04 -14.73 -2.96
N ILE A 251 -9.78 -15.80 -2.21
CA ILE A 251 -8.44 -16.24 -1.83
C ILE A 251 -8.17 -17.62 -2.40
N ILE A 252 -6.95 -17.85 -2.84
CA ILE A 252 -6.40 -19.16 -3.18
C ILE A 252 -5.41 -19.50 -2.09
N TYR A 253 -5.48 -20.69 -1.50
CA TYR A 253 -4.60 -21.05 -0.40
C TYR A 253 -4.17 -22.51 -0.45
N SER A 254 -3.00 -22.78 0.16
CA SER A 254 -2.42 -24.11 0.29
C SER A 254 -1.98 -24.34 1.73
N LYS A 255 -2.26 -25.53 2.27
CA LYS A 255 -1.83 -25.98 3.62
C LYS A 255 -0.74 -27.06 3.58
N ASP A 256 -0.18 -27.31 2.39
CA ASP A 256 0.80 -28.36 2.15
C ASP A 256 1.99 -27.90 1.29
N ASN A 257 2.37 -26.63 1.49
CA ASN A 257 3.46 -25.95 0.77
C ASN A 257 3.33 -26.01 -0.76
N GLY A 258 2.12 -25.79 -1.27
CA GLY A 258 1.85 -25.65 -2.69
C GLY A 258 1.66 -26.96 -3.46
N LEU A 259 1.50 -28.11 -2.78
CA LEU A 259 1.16 -29.37 -3.44
C LEU A 259 -0.29 -29.40 -3.91
N THR A 260 -1.21 -28.91 -3.04
CA THR A 260 -2.63 -28.76 -3.37
C THR A 260 -3.11 -27.36 -3.03
N TRP A 261 -4.11 -26.90 -3.77
CA TRP A 261 -4.64 -25.55 -3.63
C TRP A 261 -6.16 -25.59 -3.58
N ASP A 262 -6.72 -24.84 -2.65
CA ASP A 262 -8.14 -24.61 -2.50
C ASP A 262 -8.47 -23.14 -2.73
N THR A 263 -9.75 -22.84 -2.90
CA THR A 263 -10.26 -21.49 -3.15
C THR A 263 -11.42 -21.18 -2.23
N ARG A 264 -11.48 -19.96 -1.68
CA ARG A 264 -12.63 -19.45 -0.91
C ARG A 264 -13.05 -18.11 -1.46
N GLU A 265 -14.36 -17.96 -1.61
CA GLU A 265 -15.02 -16.68 -1.85
C GLU A 265 -15.58 -16.16 -0.53
N MET A 266 -15.53 -14.84 -0.33
CA MET A 266 -16.00 -14.16 0.86
C MET A 266 -16.79 -12.92 0.49
N GLY A 267 -17.56 -12.34 1.45
CA GLY A 267 -18.22 -11.07 1.29
C GLY A 267 -19.15 -11.01 0.07
N GLN A 268 -20.32 -11.64 0.12
CA GLN A 268 -21.33 -11.58 -0.94
C GLN A 268 -22.20 -10.31 -0.87
N ASP A 269 -21.75 -9.32 -0.12
CA ASP A 269 -22.41 -8.02 0.02
C ASP A 269 -22.08 -7.08 -1.18
N ALA A 270 -22.52 -5.82 -1.09
CA ALA A 270 -22.31 -4.82 -2.15
C ALA A 270 -20.85 -4.41 -2.36
N SER A 271 -19.92 -4.85 -1.51
CA SER A 271 -18.52 -4.44 -1.49
C SER A 271 -17.64 -5.33 -2.37
N THR A 272 -18.13 -5.70 -3.54
CA THR A 272 -17.38 -6.51 -4.51
C THR A 272 -16.13 -5.79 -5.00
N PRO A 273 -14.99 -6.50 -5.20
CA PRO A 273 -13.76 -5.87 -5.66
C PRO A 273 -13.90 -5.22 -7.04
N ASN A 274 -13.14 -4.16 -7.22
CA ASN A 274 -12.89 -3.66 -8.55
C ASN A 274 -11.82 -4.53 -9.21
N PRO A 275 -12.11 -5.26 -10.30
CA PRO A 275 -11.17 -6.19 -10.92
C PRO A 275 -9.94 -5.52 -11.56
N ARG A 276 -9.88 -4.20 -11.57
CA ARG A 276 -8.73 -3.41 -12.06
C ARG A 276 -7.79 -2.96 -10.94
N LYS A 277 -8.03 -3.39 -9.70
CA LYS A 277 -7.26 -2.99 -8.53
C LYS A 277 -6.81 -4.21 -7.75
N ASN A 278 -5.72 -4.03 -7.02
CA ASN A 278 -5.12 -5.09 -6.25
C ASN A 278 -5.98 -5.49 -5.06
N SER A 279 -5.78 -6.70 -4.62
CA SER A 279 -6.17 -7.18 -3.29
C SER A 279 -4.97 -7.86 -2.65
N GLU A 280 -4.87 -7.76 -1.32
CA GLU A 280 -3.75 -8.28 -0.56
C GLU A 280 -4.24 -9.11 0.63
N VAL A 281 -3.36 -9.94 1.18
CA VAL A 281 -3.63 -10.68 2.40
C VAL A 281 -2.42 -10.55 3.34
N ALA A 282 -2.70 -10.27 4.60
CA ALA A 282 -1.72 -10.36 5.69
C ALA A 282 -2.08 -11.50 6.63
N THR A 283 -1.09 -11.97 7.39
CA THR A 283 -1.31 -12.96 8.46
C THR A 283 -0.58 -12.52 9.72
N ASP A 284 -1.23 -12.69 10.86
CA ASP A 284 -0.63 -12.37 12.16
C ASP A 284 0.14 -13.55 12.77
N SER A 285 0.77 -13.31 13.92
CA SER A 285 1.61 -14.29 14.62
C SER A 285 0.88 -15.56 15.08
N GLU A 286 -0.46 -15.57 15.11
CA GLU A 286 -1.29 -16.73 15.39
C GLU A 286 -1.98 -17.32 14.14
N SER A 287 -1.52 -16.92 12.95
CA SER A 287 -2.04 -17.39 11.65
C SER A 287 -3.47 -16.98 11.35
N ASN A 288 -4.01 -15.94 12.02
CA ASN A 288 -5.20 -15.30 11.52
C ASN A 288 -4.90 -14.55 10.22
N ALA A 289 -5.82 -14.51 9.29
CA ALA A 289 -5.62 -13.90 7.98
C ALA A 289 -6.58 -12.73 7.74
N TYR A 290 -6.08 -11.69 7.09
CA TYR A 290 -6.80 -10.45 6.77
C TYR A 290 -6.70 -10.20 5.27
N HIS A 291 -7.78 -10.47 4.53
CA HIS A 291 -7.83 -10.18 3.11
C HIS A 291 -8.42 -8.80 2.88
N VAL A 292 -7.67 -7.93 2.19
CA VAL A 292 -8.03 -6.52 1.90
C VAL A 292 -8.22 -6.31 0.40
N TRP A 293 -9.19 -5.48 0.01
CA TRP A 293 -9.43 -5.14 -1.41
C TRP A 293 -10.08 -3.77 -1.57
N THR A 294 -10.02 -3.23 -2.79
CA THR A 294 -10.82 -2.06 -3.16
C THR A 294 -12.22 -2.51 -3.60
N GLY A 295 -13.25 -2.03 -2.94
CA GLY A 295 -14.65 -2.33 -3.23
C GLY A 295 -15.21 -1.64 -4.47
N GLY A 296 -16.44 -1.96 -4.83
CA GLY A 296 -17.14 -1.39 -5.97
C GLY A 296 -17.44 0.11 -5.83
N ASP A 297 -17.60 0.59 -4.61
CA ASP A 297 -17.77 2.01 -4.24
C ASP A 297 -16.45 2.77 -4.10
N GLN A 298 -15.34 2.12 -4.45
CA GLN A 298 -13.99 2.69 -4.38
C GLN A 298 -13.47 2.95 -2.95
N GLY A 299 -14.01 2.28 -1.94
CA GLY A 299 -13.47 2.20 -0.57
C GLY A 299 -12.57 0.98 -0.39
N ILE A 300 -11.82 0.92 0.72
CA ILE A 300 -11.04 -0.26 1.13
C ILE A 300 -11.87 -1.11 2.09
N TYR A 301 -11.90 -2.40 1.83
CA TYR A 301 -12.64 -3.40 2.61
C TYR A 301 -11.75 -4.55 3.03
N MET A 302 -12.19 -5.27 4.07
CA MET A 302 -11.51 -6.43 4.63
C MET A 302 -12.50 -7.54 4.97
N ALA A 303 -12.03 -8.80 4.89
CA ALA A 303 -12.61 -9.96 5.56
C ALA A 303 -11.50 -10.69 6.32
N ARG A 304 -11.87 -11.40 7.39
CA ARG A 304 -10.95 -12.08 8.30
C ARG A 304 -11.21 -13.57 8.34
N SER A 305 -10.15 -14.33 8.59
CA SER A 305 -10.19 -15.76 8.90
C SER A 305 -9.38 -16.04 10.17
N THR A 306 -9.90 -16.86 11.07
CA THR A 306 -9.20 -17.30 12.29
C THR A 306 -9.01 -18.81 12.33
N ASP A 307 -9.09 -19.47 11.17
CA ASP A 307 -8.98 -20.92 11.02
C ASP A 307 -8.13 -21.31 9.79
N SER A 308 -7.07 -20.53 9.55
CA SER A 308 -6.11 -20.76 8.45
C SER A 308 -6.79 -20.79 7.06
N GLY A 309 -7.75 -19.89 6.84
CA GLY A 309 -8.40 -19.69 5.55
C GLY A 309 -9.57 -20.63 5.24
N ASP A 310 -9.96 -21.51 6.17
CA ASP A 310 -11.09 -22.42 5.95
C ASP A 310 -12.42 -21.70 5.91
N THR A 311 -12.62 -20.72 6.81
CA THR A 311 -13.80 -19.84 6.81
C THR A 311 -13.40 -18.36 6.92
N TRP A 312 -14.26 -17.51 6.38
CA TRP A 312 -14.06 -16.06 6.32
C TRP A 312 -15.31 -15.31 6.74
N ASP A 313 -15.15 -14.05 7.17
CA ASP A 313 -16.28 -13.17 7.45
C ASP A 313 -17.27 -13.19 6.28
N SER A 314 -18.55 -13.30 6.59
CA SER A 314 -19.63 -13.29 5.59
C SER A 314 -19.95 -11.89 5.09
N GLU A 315 -19.67 -10.85 5.90
CA GLU A 315 -19.87 -9.45 5.58
C GLU A 315 -18.52 -8.72 5.58
N SER A 316 -18.37 -7.80 4.66
CA SER A 316 -17.14 -7.00 4.54
C SER A 316 -17.07 -5.91 5.60
N ILE A 317 -15.89 -5.70 6.15
CA ILE A 317 -15.58 -4.60 7.06
C ILE A 317 -14.98 -3.47 6.23
N ARG A 318 -15.53 -2.26 6.29
CA ARG A 318 -14.93 -1.09 5.65
C ARG A 318 -13.81 -0.54 6.51
N ILE A 319 -12.61 -0.44 5.93
CA ILE A 319 -11.40 0.07 6.60
C ILE A 319 -11.25 1.57 6.34
N SER A 320 -11.36 1.99 5.06
CA SER A 320 -11.16 3.38 4.72
C SER A 320 -12.28 4.26 5.25
N PRO A 321 -11.96 5.49 5.73
CA PRO A 321 -12.98 6.47 6.06
C PRO A 321 -13.94 6.68 4.89
N ALA A 322 -15.22 6.87 5.17
CA ALA A 322 -16.22 7.05 4.13
C ALA A 322 -15.95 8.29 3.25
N GLY A 323 -15.24 9.32 3.78
CA GLY A 323 -14.81 10.52 3.03
C GLY A 323 -13.57 10.31 2.15
N VAL A 324 -12.90 9.17 2.25
CA VAL A 324 -11.77 8.82 1.37
C VAL A 324 -12.29 7.91 0.27
N ILE A 325 -12.27 8.41 -0.94
CA ILE A 325 -12.82 7.78 -2.14
C ILE A 325 -11.72 7.48 -3.16
N SER A 326 -12.10 6.81 -4.23
CA SER A 326 -11.19 6.52 -5.37
C SER A 326 -9.92 5.80 -4.94
N THR A 327 -10.03 4.91 -3.95
CA THR A 327 -8.87 4.20 -3.40
C THR A 327 -8.28 3.21 -4.40
N THR A 328 -6.97 3.00 -4.31
CA THR A 328 -6.23 2.03 -5.14
C THR A 328 -4.95 1.59 -4.45
N PHE A 329 -4.34 0.50 -4.93
CA PHE A 329 -3.09 -0.07 -4.43
C PHE A 329 -3.10 -0.35 -2.92
N PRO A 330 -4.13 -1.06 -2.40
CA PRO A 330 -4.09 -1.50 -1.01
C PRO A 330 -2.95 -2.48 -0.81
N GLN A 331 -2.22 -2.31 0.30
CA GLN A 331 -1.23 -3.24 0.83
C GLN A 331 -1.46 -3.40 2.31
N THR A 332 -1.13 -4.56 2.87
CA THR A 332 -1.38 -4.85 4.28
C THR A 332 -0.33 -5.76 4.86
N ASP A 333 0.00 -5.56 6.13
CA ASP A 333 0.80 -6.47 6.94
C ASP A 333 0.27 -6.51 8.36
N ALA A 334 0.63 -7.55 9.14
CA ALA A 334 0.11 -7.78 10.47
C ALA A 334 1.21 -8.28 11.42
N GLY A 335 1.10 -7.88 12.68
CA GLY A 335 1.99 -8.35 13.74
C GLY A 335 1.31 -9.39 14.64
N ASP A 336 0.97 -9.01 15.87
CA ASP A 336 0.20 -9.86 16.79
C ASP A 336 -1.30 -9.86 16.46
N PRO A 337 -2.09 -10.82 16.95
CA PRO A 337 -3.50 -10.97 16.63
C PRO A 337 -4.31 -9.67 16.75
N GLY A 338 -4.95 -9.31 15.63
CA GLY A 338 -5.76 -8.10 15.53
C GLY A 338 -4.98 -6.80 15.35
N ARG A 339 -3.65 -6.85 15.24
CA ARG A 339 -2.79 -5.67 15.03
C ARG A 339 -2.32 -5.62 13.59
N ILE A 340 -2.88 -4.71 12.82
CA ILE A 340 -2.66 -4.64 11.37
C ILE A 340 -2.38 -3.21 10.91
N ALA A 341 -1.66 -3.10 9.81
CA ALA A 341 -1.51 -1.86 9.06
C ALA A 341 -1.90 -2.07 7.60
N ILE A 342 -2.56 -1.07 7.03
CA ILE A 342 -2.99 -1.07 5.63
C ILE A 342 -2.60 0.27 5.02
N THR A 343 -1.96 0.25 3.84
CA THR A 343 -1.71 1.46 3.06
C THR A 343 -2.49 1.45 1.75
N TYR A 344 -2.83 2.62 1.25
CA TYR A 344 -3.49 2.80 -0.05
C TYR A 344 -3.37 4.25 -0.53
N LEU A 345 -3.52 4.47 -1.83
CA LEU A 345 -3.79 5.80 -2.36
C LEU A 345 -5.29 6.08 -2.32
N GLY A 346 -5.66 7.30 -2.01
CA GLY A 346 -7.06 7.74 -1.96
C GLY A 346 -7.20 9.24 -2.15
N SER A 347 -8.45 9.71 -2.27
CA SER A 347 -8.76 11.12 -2.47
C SER A 347 -9.90 11.56 -1.56
N GLU A 348 -9.79 12.78 -1.03
CA GLU A 348 -10.86 13.46 -0.27
C GLU A 348 -11.72 14.37 -1.16
N ASN A 349 -11.53 14.34 -2.49
CA ASN A 349 -12.27 15.20 -3.43
C ASN A 349 -13.68 14.65 -3.73
N VAL A 350 -14.48 14.41 -2.70
CA VAL A 350 -15.85 13.86 -2.79
C VAL A 350 -16.75 14.73 -3.68
N SER A 351 -16.57 16.06 -3.64
CA SER A 351 -17.31 17.02 -4.45
C SER A 351 -17.13 16.86 -5.96
N LEU A 352 -16.11 16.11 -6.40
CA LEU A 352 -15.89 15.78 -7.81
C LEU A 352 -16.65 14.54 -8.28
N LEU A 353 -17.25 13.75 -7.36
CA LEU A 353 -18.14 12.66 -7.77
C LEU A 353 -19.30 13.20 -8.63
N ASN A 354 -19.69 12.42 -9.62
CA ASN A 354 -20.70 12.79 -10.61
C ASN A 354 -20.33 14.00 -11.50
N THR A 355 -19.12 14.53 -11.43
CA THR A 355 -18.60 15.46 -12.44
C THR A 355 -18.12 14.70 -13.69
N THR A 356 -17.71 15.43 -14.71
CA THR A 356 -17.24 14.82 -15.96
C THR A 356 -15.85 14.23 -15.79
N ASP A 357 -15.70 12.95 -16.07
CA ASP A 357 -14.41 12.24 -16.12
C ASP A 357 -13.62 12.56 -17.39
N ILE A 358 -12.41 12.00 -17.53
CA ILE A 358 -11.56 12.23 -18.72
C ILE A 358 -12.13 11.67 -20.03
N ASP A 359 -13.13 10.78 -19.97
CA ASP A 359 -13.83 10.22 -21.13
C ASP A 359 -15.16 10.92 -21.42
N GLY A 360 -15.55 11.92 -20.63
CA GLY A 360 -16.77 12.67 -20.80
C GLY A 360 -18.01 12.02 -20.17
N ASN A 361 -17.83 11.01 -19.30
CA ASN A 361 -18.89 10.36 -18.53
C ASN A 361 -19.00 10.93 -17.13
N ASN A 362 -20.02 10.54 -16.38
CA ASN A 362 -20.08 10.83 -14.95
C ASN A 362 -19.02 10.03 -14.19
N TRP A 363 -18.17 10.72 -13.44
CA TRP A 363 -17.15 10.07 -12.64
C TRP A 363 -17.75 9.39 -11.40
N ASN A 364 -17.47 8.15 -11.24
CA ASN A 364 -17.96 7.29 -10.14
C ASN A 364 -16.87 6.96 -9.10
N GLY A 365 -15.79 7.74 -9.05
CA GLY A 365 -14.66 7.48 -8.15
C GLY A 365 -13.61 6.52 -8.72
N ASN A 366 -13.73 6.05 -9.95
CA ASN A 366 -12.71 5.18 -10.54
C ASN A 366 -11.47 6.00 -10.92
N GLY A 367 -10.33 5.70 -10.27
CA GLY A 367 -9.06 6.41 -10.49
C GLY A 367 -8.54 6.37 -11.92
N HIS A 368 -8.88 5.33 -12.69
CA HIS A 368 -8.51 5.21 -14.09
C HIS A 368 -9.09 6.34 -14.98
N TYR A 369 -10.26 6.87 -14.59
CA TYR A 369 -10.96 7.91 -15.32
C TYR A 369 -11.04 9.24 -14.55
N ALA A 370 -10.28 9.40 -13.47
CA ALA A 370 -10.39 10.56 -12.59
C ALA A 370 -10.23 11.88 -13.34
N PRO A 371 -11.06 12.90 -13.04
CA PRO A 371 -10.89 14.25 -13.52
C PRO A 371 -9.55 14.87 -13.06
N SER A 372 -9.04 15.84 -13.80
CA SER A 372 -7.75 16.50 -13.51
C SER A 372 -7.67 17.22 -12.16
N GLY A 373 -8.81 17.47 -11.50
CA GLY A 373 -8.86 18.10 -10.18
C GLY A 373 -8.78 17.13 -9.00
N VAL A 374 -8.72 15.82 -9.25
CA VAL A 374 -8.64 14.80 -8.19
C VAL A 374 -7.20 14.71 -7.70
N HIS A 375 -7.00 14.88 -6.39
CA HIS A 375 -5.71 14.75 -5.73
C HIS A 375 -5.67 13.46 -4.94
N TYR A 376 -4.68 12.63 -5.20
CA TYR A 376 -4.45 11.38 -4.48
C TYR A 376 -3.35 11.57 -3.46
N HIS A 377 -3.62 11.15 -2.26
CA HIS A 377 -2.66 11.10 -1.16
C HIS A 377 -2.38 9.68 -0.72
N LEU A 378 -1.27 9.47 -0.05
CA LEU A 378 -0.94 8.22 0.61
C LEU A 378 -1.58 8.20 1.99
N TYR A 379 -2.32 7.12 2.27
CA TYR A 379 -2.93 6.85 3.55
C TYR A 379 -2.33 5.61 4.17
N VAL A 380 -2.21 5.63 5.50
CA VAL A 380 -1.99 4.43 6.29
C VAL A 380 -3.11 4.30 7.32
N THR A 381 -3.71 3.13 7.39
CA THR A 381 -4.73 2.79 8.38
C THR A 381 -4.16 1.74 9.33
N TYR A 382 -4.34 1.98 10.62
CA TYR A 382 -3.83 1.16 11.70
C TYR A 382 -4.99 0.65 12.55
N SER A 383 -4.94 -0.62 12.95
CA SER A 383 -5.86 -1.17 13.95
C SER A 383 -5.10 -2.03 14.94
N LEU A 384 -5.44 -1.91 16.22
CA LEU A 384 -4.90 -2.75 17.30
C LEU A 384 -5.91 -3.81 17.77
N ASN A 385 -7.10 -3.82 17.17
CA ASN A 385 -8.22 -4.69 17.55
C ASN A 385 -9.02 -5.17 16.33
N ALA A 386 -8.36 -5.38 15.19
CA ALA A 386 -9.03 -5.77 13.95
C ALA A 386 -9.80 -7.10 14.02
N LEU A 387 -9.53 -7.94 15.03
CA LEU A 387 -10.30 -9.19 15.28
C LEU A 387 -11.53 -8.99 16.15
N ASP A 388 -11.71 -7.84 16.78
CA ASP A 388 -12.89 -7.57 17.60
C ASP A 388 -14.18 -7.56 16.76
N GLU A 389 -15.32 -7.73 17.42
CA GLU A 389 -16.64 -7.60 16.77
C GLU A 389 -16.87 -6.19 16.23
N ASN A 390 -16.35 -5.18 16.94
CA ASN A 390 -16.42 -3.77 16.56
C ASN A 390 -14.99 -3.21 16.51
N PRO A 391 -14.26 -3.41 15.40
CA PRO A 391 -12.89 -2.92 15.26
C PRO A 391 -12.87 -1.40 15.09
N THR A 392 -11.78 -0.79 15.55
CA THR A 392 -11.49 0.64 15.35
C THR A 392 -10.31 0.78 14.40
N PHE A 393 -10.41 1.73 13.47
CA PHE A 393 -9.40 2.03 12.47
C PHE A 393 -8.91 3.48 12.61
N HIS A 394 -7.61 3.65 12.73
CA HIS A 394 -6.93 4.95 12.81
C HIS A 394 -6.22 5.21 11.49
N THR A 395 -6.76 6.12 10.69
CA THR A 395 -6.26 6.42 9.34
C THR A 395 -5.55 7.75 9.32
N TYR A 396 -4.33 7.77 8.79
CA TYR A 396 -3.46 8.93 8.66
C TYR A 396 -3.21 9.21 7.19
N ARG A 397 -3.43 10.46 6.75
CA ARG A 397 -2.90 10.94 5.48
C ARG A 397 -1.43 11.29 5.72
N VAL A 398 -0.51 10.43 5.26
CA VAL A 398 0.91 10.58 5.55
C VAL A 398 1.66 11.43 4.53
N SER A 399 1.15 11.57 3.31
CA SER A 399 1.73 12.49 2.33
C SER A 399 1.22 13.91 2.52
N ASP A 400 2.14 14.88 2.62
CA ASP A 400 1.81 16.31 2.76
C ASP A 400 1.23 16.89 1.48
N ASP A 401 1.80 16.54 0.34
CA ASP A 401 1.37 16.89 -1.00
C ASP A 401 0.77 15.68 -1.74
N PRO A 402 0.08 15.90 -2.84
CA PRO A 402 -0.49 14.80 -3.62
C PRO A 402 0.58 13.90 -4.21
N VAL A 403 0.42 12.58 -4.06
CA VAL A 403 1.21 11.56 -4.76
C VAL A 403 0.84 11.49 -6.25
N GLN A 404 -0.40 11.81 -6.60
CA GLN A 404 -0.88 11.85 -7.98
C GLN A 404 -1.99 12.89 -8.12
N ILE A 405 -2.09 13.52 -9.29
CA ILE A 405 -3.20 14.42 -9.64
C ILE A 405 -3.86 13.92 -10.93
N GLY A 406 -5.19 13.86 -10.92
CA GLY A 406 -5.96 13.39 -12.07
C GLY A 406 -5.94 11.87 -12.25
N SER A 407 -6.13 11.40 -13.47
CA SER A 407 -6.25 9.98 -13.75
C SER A 407 -4.96 9.19 -13.52
N MET A 408 -5.12 7.94 -13.07
CA MET A 408 -4.07 6.93 -13.01
C MET A 408 -4.35 5.84 -14.01
N CYS A 409 -3.38 5.44 -14.83
CA CYS A 409 -3.55 4.31 -15.71
C CYS A 409 -3.47 3.00 -14.92
N LEU A 410 -4.62 2.43 -14.61
CA LEU A 410 -4.77 1.13 -13.92
C LEU A 410 -4.97 -0.04 -14.89
N ASN A 411 -4.84 0.21 -16.21
CA ASN A 411 -4.99 -0.80 -17.25
C ASN A 411 -4.11 -0.44 -18.44
N SER A 412 -3.00 -1.14 -18.60
CA SER A 412 -1.98 -0.87 -19.63
C SER A 412 -2.50 -0.79 -21.07
N GLY A 413 -3.65 -1.41 -21.37
CA GLY A 413 -4.25 -1.37 -22.72
C GLY A 413 -5.05 -0.11 -23.02
N ASP A 414 -5.27 0.78 -22.07
CA ASP A 414 -6.19 1.91 -22.15
C ASP A 414 -5.64 3.20 -21.52
N CYS A 415 -4.31 3.30 -21.40
CA CYS A 415 -3.68 4.50 -20.87
C CYS A 415 -3.89 5.69 -21.77
N ARG A 416 -4.34 6.80 -21.19
CA ARG A 416 -4.42 8.08 -21.89
C ARG A 416 -3.06 8.74 -21.92
N THR A 417 -2.76 9.39 -23.02
CA THR A 417 -1.65 10.32 -23.11
C THR A 417 -2.22 11.72 -22.98
N ASP A 418 -1.89 12.37 -21.88
CA ASP A 418 -2.08 13.79 -21.74
C ASP A 418 -1.00 14.55 -22.53
N GLU A 419 -1.13 15.88 -22.68
CA GLU A 419 -0.15 16.68 -23.42
C GLU A 419 1.26 16.52 -22.79
N GLY A 420 2.01 15.52 -23.27
CA GLY A 420 3.39 15.29 -22.88
C GLY A 420 3.71 13.99 -22.15
N GLY A 421 2.74 13.14 -21.80
CA GLY A 421 3.04 11.89 -21.12
C GLY A 421 1.88 10.91 -20.96
N SER A 422 2.18 9.72 -20.52
CA SER A 422 1.22 8.71 -20.12
C SER A 422 0.97 8.79 -18.61
N ASN A 423 -0.27 8.66 -18.20
CA ASN A 423 -0.66 8.56 -16.78
C ASN A 423 -0.38 7.17 -16.15
N ARG A 424 0.57 6.40 -16.71
CA ARG A 424 1.06 5.12 -16.17
C ARG A 424 2.36 5.28 -15.37
N ASN A 425 2.53 6.40 -14.72
CA ASN A 425 3.74 6.74 -13.98
C ASN A 425 3.90 5.98 -12.65
N LEU A 426 2.82 5.50 -12.04
CA LEU A 426 2.84 4.73 -10.80
C LEU A 426 2.91 3.22 -11.04
N LEU A 427 2.56 2.75 -12.25
CA LEU A 427 2.36 1.36 -12.62
C LEU A 427 1.23 0.67 -11.80
N ASP A 428 1.48 -0.49 -11.17
CA ASP A 428 0.39 -1.37 -10.75
C ASP A 428 0.22 -1.55 -9.24
N PHE A 429 1.23 -1.25 -8.40
CA PHE A 429 1.15 -1.42 -6.95
C PHE A 429 2.14 -0.54 -6.18
N ASN A 430 1.89 -0.36 -4.89
CA ASN A 430 2.82 0.06 -3.84
C ASN A 430 3.15 -1.16 -2.97
N ASP A 431 3.89 -0.97 -1.87
CA ASP A 431 4.19 -2.06 -0.94
C ASP A 431 4.20 -1.58 0.51
N LEU A 432 3.96 -2.53 1.43
CA LEU A 432 4.01 -2.30 2.87
C LEU A 432 4.61 -3.53 3.55
N THR A 433 5.52 -3.30 4.48
CA THR A 433 6.08 -4.35 5.33
C THR A 433 6.26 -3.85 6.76
N ILE A 434 6.49 -4.79 7.70
CA ILE A 434 6.87 -4.50 9.08
C ILE A 434 8.25 -5.10 9.38
N ASP A 435 9.01 -4.42 10.26
CA ASP A 435 10.26 -4.97 10.78
C ASP A 435 10.03 -5.87 12.00
N LEU A 436 11.11 -6.41 12.56
CA LEU A 436 11.06 -7.26 13.75
C LEU A 436 10.58 -6.53 15.01
N GLU A 437 10.57 -5.20 15.00
CA GLU A 437 10.01 -4.40 16.08
C GLU A 437 8.51 -4.16 15.93
N GLY A 438 7.92 -4.48 14.75
CA GLY A 438 6.53 -4.19 14.40
C GLY A 438 6.32 -2.74 13.92
N ARG A 439 7.36 -2.12 13.41
CA ARG A 439 7.36 -0.81 12.78
C ARG A 439 6.95 -0.94 11.32
N VAL A 440 6.07 -0.07 10.87
CA VAL A 440 5.52 -0.08 9.52
C VAL A 440 6.40 0.72 8.56
N TYR A 441 6.66 0.16 7.38
CA TYR A 441 7.37 0.76 6.26
C TYR A 441 6.51 0.68 5.01
N ILE A 442 6.44 1.77 4.25
CA ILE A 442 5.59 1.90 3.07
C ILE A 442 6.43 2.39 1.91
N ALA A 443 6.53 1.59 0.86
CA ALA A 443 7.16 1.97 -0.41
C ALA A 443 6.10 2.37 -1.43
N PHE A 444 6.32 3.49 -2.11
CA PHE A 444 5.41 3.97 -3.13
C PHE A 444 6.13 4.72 -4.24
N ALA A 445 5.47 4.77 -5.39
CA ALA A 445 5.87 5.65 -6.48
C ALA A 445 5.23 7.01 -6.27
N ASP A 446 6.04 8.06 -6.08
CA ASP A 446 5.55 9.43 -6.07
C ASP A 446 5.50 9.97 -7.50
N GLY A 447 4.31 10.21 -7.96
CA GLY A 447 4.05 10.74 -9.28
C GLY A 447 3.86 12.25 -9.33
N CYS A 448 3.84 12.95 -8.20
CA CYS A 448 3.55 14.39 -8.12
C CYS A 448 4.67 15.15 -7.40
N ILE A 449 5.81 15.30 -8.03
CA ILE A 449 6.98 15.99 -7.49
C ILE A 449 7.14 17.41 -8.06
N ASP A 450 8.06 18.19 -7.48
CA ASP A 450 8.47 19.53 -7.94
C ASP A 450 7.30 20.51 -8.14
N ALA A 451 7.04 20.93 -9.38
CA ALA A 451 5.99 21.90 -9.69
C ALA A 451 4.58 21.34 -9.45
N CYS A 452 4.39 20.03 -9.60
CA CYS A 452 3.13 19.35 -9.26
C CYS A 452 2.84 19.46 -7.76
N ALA A 453 3.82 19.13 -6.91
CA ALA A 453 3.71 19.20 -5.46
C ALA A 453 3.43 20.60 -4.93
N THR A 454 3.88 21.65 -5.62
CA THR A 454 3.65 23.04 -5.20
C THR A 454 2.27 23.60 -5.57
N GLY A 455 1.39 22.79 -6.17
CA GLY A 455 0.03 23.18 -6.54
C GLY A 455 -0.07 24.24 -7.65
N ASN A 456 1.04 24.66 -8.23
CA ASN A 456 1.08 25.62 -9.34
C ASN A 456 0.88 24.96 -10.71
N ASN A 457 0.65 23.67 -10.73
CA ASN A 457 0.64 22.92 -11.96
C ASN A 457 -0.75 22.33 -12.25
N SER A 458 -1.42 22.92 -13.23
CA SER A 458 -2.58 22.33 -13.87
C SER A 458 -2.19 21.31 -14.94
N GLN A 459 -0.89 21.01 -15.07
CA GLN A 459 -0.39 20.11 -16.11
C GLN A 459 -0.51 18.65 -15.66
N PRO A 460 -0.84 17.76 -16.57
CA PRO A 460 -0.78 16.34 -16.34
C PRO A 460 0.63 15.91 -15.94
N GLN A 461 0.70 14.85 -15.14
CA GLN A 461 1.97 14.31 -14.73
C GLN A 461 2.77 13.73 -15.88
N ASP A 462 4.07 13.98 -15.89
CA ASP A 462 4.98 13.24 -16.75
C ASP A 462 4.99 11.77 -16.27
N SER A 463 4.74 10.83 -17.17
CA SER A 463 4.82 9.39 -16.89
C SER A 463 6.18 8.92 -16.36
N ARG A 464 7.21 9.76 -16.48
CA ARG A 464 8.56 9.52 -15.95
C ARG A 464 8.74 9.98 -14.51
N ALA A 465 7.77 10.68 -13.94
CA ALA A 465 7.83 11.24 -12.59
C ALA A 465 7.50 10.24 -11.47
N GLY A 466 7.51 8.92 -11.70
CA GLY A 466 7.35 7.93 -10.63
C GLY A 466 8.62 7.85 -9.79
N ARG A 467 8.75 8.67 -8.74
CA ARG A 467 9.92 8.70 -7.87
C ARG A 467 9.76 7.71 -6.73
N GLY A 468 10.79 6.91 -6.46
CA GLY A 468 10.83 5.99 -5.35
C GLY A 468 10.86 6.74 -4.02
N SER A 469 9.90 6.44 -3.16
CA SER A 469 9.72 7.10 -1.89
C SER A 469 9.29 6.10 -0.81
N VAL A 470 9.70 6.35 0.42
CA VAL A 470 9.35 5.54 1.58
C VAL A 470 8.78 6.45 2.67
N TYR A 471 7.69 6.04 3.28
CA TYR A 471 7.31 6.49 4.61
C TYR A 471 7.51 5.35 5.60
N PHE A 472 7.99 5.65 6.79
CA PHE A 472 8.00 4.68 7.87
C PHE A 472 7.55 5.31 9.19
N MET A 473 6.96 4.49 10.06
CA MET A 473 6.52 4.93 11.37
C MET A 473 7.73 5.23 12.25
N ALA A 474 7.87 6.47 12.71
CA ALA A 474 8.94 6.87 13.61
C ALA A 474 8.58 6.54 15.07
N ASN A 475 7.43 7.02 15.52
CA ASN A 475 6.88 6.79 16.84
C ASN A 475 5.48 6.19 16.73
N GLY A 476 5.08 5.41 17.69
CA GLY A 476 3.73 4.86 17.80
C GLY A 476 3.68 3.45 18.34
N PRO A 477 2.49 2.86 18.51
CA PRO A 477 2.35 1.52 19.04
C PRO A 477 2.89 0.49 18.04
N SER A 478 3.76 -0.39 18.51
CA SER A 478 4.23 -1.53 17.73
C SER A 478 3.09 -2.44 17.30
N LEU A 479 3.19 -3.08 16.14
CA LEU A 479 2.29 -4.17 15.78
C LEU A 479 2.57 -5.45 16.58
N TYR A 480 3.70 -5.53 17.30
CA TYR A 480 3.98 -6.58 18.29
C TYR A 480 3.80 -6.05 19.72
N VAL A 481 2.86 -6.64 20.47
CA VAL A 481 2.52 -6.22 21.85
C VAL A 481 3.74 -6.17 22.76
N ALA A 482 4.67 -7.10 22.58
CA ALA A 482 5.87 -7.21 23.39
C ALA A 482 6.79 -5.98 23.30
N ASN A 483 6.73 -5.23 22.20
CA ASN A 483 7.58 -4.07 21.93
C ASN A 483 6.95 -2.73 22.38
N GLY A 484 5.66 -2.73 22.74
CA GLY A 484 4.97 -1.56 23.29
C GLY A 484 4.93 -0.35 22.36
N GLU A 485 5.36 0.80 22.86
CA GLU A 485 5.49 2.04 22.08
C GLU A 485 6.90 2.14 21.49
N LEU A 486 6.96 2.29 20.18
CA LEU A 486 8.22 2.50 19.46
C LEU A 486 8.60 3.98 19.49
N THR A 487 9.89 4.24 19.49
CA THR A 487 10.44 5.60 19.37
C THR A 487 11.26 5.73 18.09
N SER A 488 11.39 6.96 17.62
CA SER A 488 12.09 7.23 16.38
C SER A 488 13.53 6.71 16.39
N PRO A 489 13.92 5.91 15.40
CA PRO A 489 15.31 5.53 15.19
C PRO A 489 16.15 6.69 14.64
N VAL A 490 15.54 7.78 14.19
CA VAL A 490 16.17 8.93 13.53
C VAL A 490 16.16 10.13 14.46
N GLN A 491 17.31 10.76 14.68
CA GLN A 491 17.45 11.88 15.63
C GLN A 491 17.06 13.26 15.07
N SER A 492 16.96 13.44 13.76
CA SER A 492 16.81 14.75 13.13
C SER A 492 15.95 14.78 11.84
N ALA A 493 15.19 13.74 11.57
CA ALA A 493 14.37 13.66 10.35
C ALA A 493 13.19 14.66 10.36
N GLU A 494 12.72 15.03 9.19
CA GLU A 494 11.45 15.73 9.04
C GLU A 494 10.31 14.74 9.36
N MET A 495 9.80 14.82 10.58
CA MET A 495 8.71 13.96 11.03
C MET A 495 7.35 14.63 10.84
N LEU A 496 6.40 13.88 10.34
CA LEU A 496 4.99 14.22 10.45
C LEU A 496 4.52 13.85 11.86
N ASN A 497 4.42 14.84 12.75
CA ASN A 497 4.04 14.62 14.13
C ASN A 497 2.51 14.65 14.28
N THR A 498 1.92 13.48 14.51
CA THR A 498 0.45 13.34 14.67
C THR A 498 -0.07 13.86 16.02
N SER A 499 0.79 14.02 17.02
CA SER A 499 0.40 14.57 18.33
C SER A 499 0.04 16.06 18.25
N THR A 500 0.51 16.77 17.22
CA THR A 500 0.13 18.15 16.93
C THR A 500 -1.11 18.28 16.07
N LEU A 501 -1.60 17.15 15.53
CA LEU A 501 -2.84 17.13 14.77
C LEU A 501 -4.03 17.35 15.71
N PRO A 502 -5.09 17.97 15.23
CA PRO A 502 -6.25 18.26 16.08
C PRO A 502 -6.81 16.97 16.66
N GLN A 503 -6.86 16.97 17.98
CA GLN A 503 -7.62 15.97 18.68
C GLN A 503 -9.07 16.04 18.24
N LEU A 504 -9.66 14.92 18.06
CA LEU A 504 -11.06 14.64 17.77
C LEU A 504 -12.01 15.82 17.65
N CYS A 505 -12.60 15.89 16.51
CA CYS A 505 -13.93 16.45 16.43
C CYS A 505 -14.87 15.73 17.41
N GLU A 506 -15.81 16.43 18.03
CA GLU A 506 -16.99 15.78 18.60
C GLU A 506 -17.69 14.97 17.50
N ALA A 507 -18.39 13.90 17.86
CA ALA A 507 -18.95 12.94 16.89
C ALA A 507 -19.79 13.58 15.77
N GLU A 508 -20.38 14.75 16.02
CA GLU A 508 -21.12 15.53 15.02
C GLU A 508 -20.20 16.26 14.03
N GLN A 509 -19.00 16.66 14.43
CA GLN A 509 -18.03 17.34 13.57
C GLN A 509 -17.19 16.38 12.72
N CYS A 510 -17.12 15.12 13.14
CA CYS A 510 -16.44 14.05 12.39
C CYS A 510 -17.33 13.37 11.35
N ARG A 511 -18.59 13.74 11.28
CA ARG A 511 -19.40 13.46 10.10
C ARG A 511 -18.93 14.42 9.03
N TYR A 512 -18.43 13.87 7.95
CA TYR A 512 -18.11 14.66 6.77
C TYR A 512 -19.39 15.32 6.29
N GLU A 513 -19.58 16.60 6.62
CA GLU A 513 -20.75 17.38 6.18
C GLU A 513 -20.95 17.27 4.67
N ASP A 514 -19.85 17.10 3.92
CA ASP A 514 -19.87 16.91 2.47
C ASP A 514 -20.47 15.55 2.03
N GLN A 515 -20.58 14.54 2.91
CA GLN A 515 -21.20 13.28 2.56
C GLN A 515 -22.73 13.30 2.67
N GLU A 516 -23.28 14.08 3.58
CA GLU A 516 -24.74 14.25 3.70
C GLU A 516 -25.32 15.00 2.49
N VAL A 517 -24.52 15.86 1.84
CA VAL A 517 -24.95 16.62 0.65
C VAL A 517 -25.03 15.76 -0.60
N VAL A 518 -24.22 14.68 -0.68
CA VAL A 518 -24.19 13.79 -1.87
C VAL A 518 -25.29 12.71 -1.81
N MET A 519 -25.83 12.44 -0.62
CA MET A 519 -26.82 11.37 -0.43
C MET A 519 -28.26 11.87 -0.28
N SER A 520 -28.51 13.19 -0.24
CA SER A 520 -29.84 13.73 0.04
C SER A 520 -30.60 14.34 -1.15
N ASP A 521 -29.97 14.51 -2.30
CA ASP A 521 -30.63 15.05 -3.48
C ASP A 521 -30.50 14.13 -4.70
N GLU A 522 -31.60 13.41 -4.94
CA GLU A 522 -32.12 12.67 -6.09
C GLU A 522 -32.16 11.16 -5.98
#